data_fa428b438cef55f530eddc3fb6a203dc
#
_entry.id   fa428b438cef55f530eddc3fb6a203dc
#
_cell.length_a   1.000
_cell.length_b   1.000
_cell.length_c   1.000
_cell.angle_alpha   90.00
_cell.angle_beta   90.00
_cell.angle_gamma   90.00
#
_symmetry.space_group_name_H-M   'P 1'
#
loop_
_entity.id
_entity.type
_entity.pdbx_description
1 polymer ?
#
loop_
_entity_poly.entity_id
_entity_poly.type
_entity_poly.pdbx_seq_one_letter_code
_entity_poly.pdbx_strand_id
1 'polypeptide(L)'
;VSLISMRTAKVTVMAVALLNVSISANAISFFKKKKQNKNTTAVVKKDAYERILTEEKTDSAKGPFISLYRTNEKLLVELPPSSIGRDMLIGATISSVSAPQFSELGTRAGSITHIRFVEKDSSIVMQAVNTEMLDALPTTNAKQAEEINYRNLDFFSFPIKARNKKTGGILFDASSFFLRESKYFPVITKVAGPYRVDADLRPEWIKVTELKAFENNACVKMERNYVTNMSGNSGNVAISNYPVSIGVQFTLTLLPEDKMIPRLSDTRVGYFLTPKSIVNDSLIEHTSFINRWRVEPKDPEAYFAGKLSDPV
;
A
#
# COMPACT_ATOMS: atom_id res chain seq x y z
N VAL A 1 9.64 58.74 -21.65
CA VAL A 1 10.12 59.79 -20.79
C VAL A 1 10.03 59.30 -19.34
N SER A 2 11.26 59.29 -18.70
CA SER A 2 11.52 59.41 -17.26
C SER A 2 11.17 58.20 -16.35
N LEU A 3 11.94 57.76 -15.45
CA LEU A 3 13.31 57.90 -14.92
C LEU A 3 13.49 56.83 -13.84
N ILE A 4 14.63 56.28 -13.82
CA ILE A 4 15.27 55.37 -12.89
C ILE A 4 15.24 55.87 -11.45
N SER A 5 15.03 55.01 -10.46
CA SER A 5 15.59 55.18 -9.11
C SER A 5 16.05 53.85 -8.52
N MET A 6 17.36 53.67 -8.51
CA MET A 6 18.11 52.70 -7.70
C MET A 6 18.04 53.07 -6.23
N ARG A 7 17.77 52.14 -5.33
CA ARG A 7 18.16 52.24 -3.92
C ARG A 7 18.97 51.02 -3.50
N THR A 8 20.21 51.28 -3.25
CA THR A 8 21.25 50.44 -2.66
C THR A 8 20.89 50.04 -1.22
N ALA A 9 20.93 48.75 -0.95
CA ALA A 9 20.88 48.23 0.41
C ALA A 9 22.30 47.98 0.92
N LYS A 10 22.63 48.57 2.05
CA LYS A 10 23.90 48.45 2.75
C LYS A 10 23.98 47.12 3.51
N VAL A 11 25.04 46.39 3.27
CA VAL A 11 25.45 45.23 4.05
C VAL A 11 26.17 45.74 5.31
N THR A 12 25.66 45.39 6.48
CA THR A 12 26.34 45.62 7.76
C THR A 12 27.01 44.33 8.19
N VAL A 13 28.33 44.31 8.16
CA VAL A 13 29.17 43.23 8.71
C VAL A 13 29.38 43.55 10.19
N MET A 14 28.97 42.65 11.08
CA MET A 14 29.23 42.77 12.52
C MET A 14 30.32 41.79 12.90
N ALA A 15 31.50 42.28 13.19
CA ALA A 15 32.62 41.53 13.73
C ALA A 15 32.42 41.34 15.23
N VAL A 16 32.49 40.08 15.71
CA VAL A 16 32.53 39.77 17.14
C VAL A 16 33.97 39.46 17.54
N ALA A 17 34.51 40.31 18.41
CA ALA A 17 35.84 40.20 18.97
C ALA A 17 35.92 39.08 20.03
N LEU A 18 36.94 38.28 19.93
CA LEU A 18 37.36 37.28 20.94
C LEU A 18 38.08 38.03 22.10
N LEU A 19 37.55 37.86 23.31
CA LEU A 19 38.25 38.22 24.55
C LEU A 19 38.74 36.96 25.24
N ASN A 20 40.03 36.73 25.18
CA ASN A 20 40.77 35.80 26.04
C ASN A 20 40.92 36.36 27.43
N VAL A 21 40.46 35.67 28.45
CA VAL A 21 40.83 35.90 29.84
C VAL A 21 41.43 34.64 30.39
N SER A 22 42.76 34.70 30.60
CA SER A 22 43.55 33.73 31.33
C SER A 22 43.45 34.03 32.83
N ILE A 23 43.03 33.11 33.65
CA ILE A 23 43.20 33.18 35.10
C ILE A 23 43.85 31.88 35.57
N SER A 24 44.96 32.08 36.24
CA SER A 24 45.88 31.08 36.79
C SER A 24 45.41 30.42 38.09
N ALA A 25 45.70 29.18 38.16
CA ALA A 25 46.08 28.27 39.25
C ALA A 25 45.83 28.57 40.74
N ASN A 26 45.55 27.45 41.38
CA ASN A 26 45.79 27.03 42.76
C ASN A 26 44.66 27.21 43.78
N ALA A 27 43.98 26.09 43.99
CA ALA A 27 43.57 25.67 45.33
C ALA A 27 43.44 24.11 45.35
N ILE A 28 44.38 23.51 46.03
CA ILE A 28 44.38 22.09 46.40
C ILE A 28 43.33 21.92 47.49
N SER A 29 42.33 21.10 47.24
CA SER A 29 41.40 20.62 48.28
C SER A 29 41.23 19.13 48.16
N PHE A 30 41.75 18.43 49.18
CA PHE A 30 41.59 17.01 49.39
C PHE A 30 40.12 16.65 49.61
N PHE A 31 39.48 15.99 48.65
CA PHE A 31 38.25 15.23 48.89
C PHE A 31 38.47 13.78 48.47
N LYS A 32 38.39 12.88 49.44
CA LYS A 32 38.34 11.42 49.30
C LYS A 32 37.18 11.06 48.36
N LYS A 33 37.50 10.61 47.15
CA LYS A 33 36.50 10.05 46.20
C LYS A 33 36.11 8.65 46.66
N LYS A 34 34.91 8.54 47.21
CA LYS A 34 34.19 7.26 47.40
C LYS A 34 33.92 6.69 45.99
N LYS A 35 34.52 5.54 45.66
CA LYS A 35 34.23 4.80 44.43
C LYS A 35 32.77 4.36 44.47
N GLN A 36 31.90 5.09 43.81
CA GLN A 36 30.59 4.59 43.38
C GLN A 36 30.80 3.77 42.12
N ASN A 37 30.59 2.46 42.22
CA ASN A 37 30.43 1.58 41.10
C ASN A 37 29.17 2.04 40.33
N LYS A 38 29.35 2.88 39.31
CA LYS A 38 28.30 3.10 38.29
C LYS A 38 28.33 1.89 37.37
N ASN A 39 27.48 0.92 37.64
CA ASN A 39 27.01 0.03 36.58
C ASN A 39 26.30 0.90 35.52
N THR A 40 27.07 1.39 34.58
CA THR A 40 26.55 2.02 33.40
C THR A 40 26.04 0.89 32.51
N THR A 41 24.78 0.49 32.71
CA THR A 41 24.06 -0.28 31.70
C THR A 41 24.08 0.59 30.45
N ALA A 42 24.88 0.18 29.47
CA ALA A 42 24.90 0.85 28.18
C ALA A 42 23.48 0.82 27.65
N VAL A 43 22.81 1.97 27.60
CA VAL A 43 21.51 2.12 26.94
C VAL A 43 21.81 1.87 25.47
N VAL A 44 21.54 0.65 25.02
CA VAL A 44 21.60 0.31 23.60
C VAL A 44 20.61 1.23 22.90
N LYS A 45 21.11 2.20 22.14
CA LYS A 45 20.27 3.10 21.33
C LYS A 45 19.49 2.22 20.36
N LYS A 46 18.18 2.10 20.59
CA LYS A 46 17.26 1.45 19.65
C LYS A 46 17.46 2.06 18.28
N ASP A 47 17.50 1.23 17.25
CA ASP A 47 17.56 1.74 15.87
C ASP A 47 16.22 2.38 15.45
N ALA A 48 16.20 3.01 14.28
CA ALA A 48 15.00 3.72 13.80
C ALA A 48 13.80 2.78 13.67
N TYR A 49 14.02 1.55 13.22
CA TYR A 49 12.97 0.54 13.08
C TYR A 49 12.38 0.15 14.45
N GLU A 50 13.22 -0.23 15.40
CA GLU A 50 12.80 -0.60 16.75
C GLU A 50 12.10 0.57 17.46
N ARG A 51 12.60 1.79 17.26
CA ARG A 51 12.02 3.00 17.85
C ARG A 51 10.59 3.23 17.36
N ILE A 52 10.35 3.22 16.05
CA ILE A 52 9.02 3.44 15.46
C ILE A 52 8.01 2.41 15.99
N LEU A 53 8.40 1.14 16.12
CA LEU A 53 7.49 0.08 16.53
C LEU A 53 7.32 -0.03 18.06
N THR A 54 8.18 0.61 18.87
CA THR A 54 8.12 0.53 20.35
C THR A 54 7.66 1.80 21.04
N GLU A 55 7.79 2.96 20.40
CA GLU A 55 7.36 4.26 20.97
C GLU A 55 5.83 4.41 21.05
N GLU A 56 5.10 3.69 20.22
CA GLU A 56 3.63 3.72 20.20
C GLU A 56 3.07 2.32 20.53
N LYS A 57 1.91 2.30 21.16
CA LYS A 57 1.16 1.07 21.43
C LYS A 57 0.77 0.45 20.09
N THR A 58 1.55 -0.55 19.65
CA THR A 58 1.46 -1.12 18.30
C THR A 58 0.75 -2.46 18.34
N ASP A 59 -0.35 -2.57 17.59
CA ASP A 59 -0.98 -3.84 17.23
C ASP A 59 -0.36 -4.33 15.91
N SER A 60 -0.16 -5.63 15.74
CA SER A 60 0.52 -6.16 14.57
C SER A 60 0.00 -7.51 14.11
N ALA A 61 0.04 -7.73 12.80
CA ALA A 61 -0.12 -9.03 12.17
C ALA A 61 1.13 -9.31 11.31
N LYS A 62 1.88 -10.35 11.65
CA LYS A 62 3.14 -10.69 11.00
C LYS A 62 2.98 -11.93 10.15
N GLY A 63 3.40 -11.84 8.90
CA GLY A 63 3.42 -12.95 7.94
C GLY A 63 4.72 -12.98 7.15
N PRO A 64 5.03 -14.11 6.49
CA PRO A 64 6.26 -14.26 5.72
C PRO A 64 6.29 -13.37 4.47
N PHE A 65 5.13 -13.05 3.92
CA PHE A 65 4.97 -12.26 2.70
C PHE A 65 4.83 -10.76 2.99
N ILE A 66 4.20 -10.37 4.10
CA ILE A 66 3.97 -8.98 4.50
C ILE A 66 3.66 -8.94 6.00
N SER A 67 4.11 -7.88 6.67
CA SER A 67 3.71 -7.60 8.05
C SER A 67 3.01 -6.25 8.13
N LEU A 68 1.98 -6.19 8.94
CA LEU A 68 1.12 -5.02 9.14
C LEU A 68 1.23 -4.55 10.57
N TYR A 69 1.32 -3.25 10.78
CA TYR A 69 1.40 -2.65 12.11
C TYR A 69 0.45 -1.47 12.19
N ARG A 70 -0.36 -1.43 13.24
CA ARG A 70 -1.24 -0.31 13.56
C ARG A 70 -0.70 0.41 14.78
N THR A 71 -0.35 1.67 14.62
CA THR A 71 -0.16 2.62 15.71
C THR A 71 -1.45 3.40 15.95
N ASN A 72 -1.45 4.37 16.88
CA ASN A 72 -2.65 5.16 17.16
C ASN A 72 -3.20 5.89 15.92
N GLU A 73 -2.33 6.36 15.03
CA GLU A 73 -2.70 7.20 13.89
C GLU A 73 -2.24 6.67 12.54
N LYS A 74 -1.43 5.60 12.51
CA LYS A 74 -0.79 5.13 11.28
C LYS A 74 -1.01 3.66 11.04
N LEU A 75 -1.05 3.32 9.76
CA LEU A 75 -0.95 1.96 9.27
C LEU A 75 0.39 1.81 8.57
N LEU A 76 1.30 1.06 9.19
CA LEU A 76 2.61 0.78 8.66
C LEU A 76 2.63 -0.62 8.04
N VAL A 77 3.40 -0.75 6.98
CA VAL A 77 3.59 -2.02 6.24
C VAL A 77 5.08 -2.32 6.19
N GLU A 78 5.45 -3.55 6.49
CA GLU A 78 6.78 -4.08 6.27
C GLU A 78 6.77 -5.14 5.18
N LEU A 79 7.54 -4.91 4.13
CA LEU A 79 7.77 -5.87 3.05
C LEU A 79 9.13 -6.54 3.24
N PRO A 80 9.20 -7.86 3.33
CA PRO A 80 10.47 -8.57 3.24
C PRO A 80 11.06 -8.43 1.83
N PRO A 81 12.38 -8.53 1.66
CA PRO A 81 13.03 -8.44 0.35
C PRO A 81 12.45 -9.40 -0.69
N SER A 82 12.02 -10.59 -0.25
CA SER A 82 11.40 -11.61 -1.10
C SER A 82 10.06 -11.21 -1.71
N SER A 83 9.40 -10.19 -1.18
CA SER A 83 8.12 -9.69 -1.69
C SER A 83 8.26 -8.50 -2.63
N ILE A 84 9.45 -7.89 -2.70
CA ILE A 84 9.73 -6.80 -3.64
C ILE A 84 9.78 -7.35 -5.07
N GLY A 85 9.12 -6.68 -5.99
CA GLY A 85 9.04 -7.10 -7.40
C GLY A 85 8.07 -8.26 -7.68
N ARG A 86 7.44 -8.83 -6.64
CA ARG A 86 6.44 -9.92 -6.79
C ARG A 86 5.08 -9.38 -7.22
N ASP A 87 4.40 -10.16 -8.03
CA ASP A 87 3.05 -9.88 -8.49
C ASP A 87 2.02 -10.19 -7.38
N MET A 88 1.10 -9.26 -7.17
CA MET A 88 0.06 -9.31 -6.14
C MET A 88 -1.27 -8.80 -6.68
N LEU A 89 -2.34 -9.19 -6.04
CA LEU A 89 -3.65 -8.57 -6.24
C LEU A 89 -4.01 -7.74 -5.02
N ILE A 90 -4.59 -6.57 -5.24
CA ILE A 90 -5.24 -5.80 -4.19
C ILE A 90 -6.71 -5.59 -4.55
N GLY A 91 -7.58 -5.83 -3.59
CA GLY A 91 -9.01 -5.59 -3.70
C GLY A 91 -9.59 -5.13 -2.39
N ALA A 92 -10.79 -4.56 -2.44
CA ALA A 92 -11.54 -4.16 -1.28
C ALA A 92 -12.97 -4.71 -1.35
N THR A 93 -13.49 -5.14 -0.20
CA THR A 93 -14.85 -5.68 -0.06
C THR A 93 -15.57 -4.96 1.06
N ILE A 94 -16.85 -4.68 0.87
CA ILE A 94 -17.72 -4.09 1.88
C ILE A 94 -18.05 -5.16 2.92
N SER A 95 -17.61 -4.96 4.17
CA SER A 95 -17.73 -5.92 5.26
C SER A 95 -18.81 -5.61 6.28
N SER A 96 -19.31 -4.37 6.30
CA SER A 96 -20.48 -3.95 7.08
C SER A 96 -21.07 -2.65 6.51
N VAL A 97 -22.36 -2.42 6.75
CA VAL A 97 -23.06 -1.24 6.24
C VAL A 97 -24.11 -0.82 7.26
N SER A 98 -24.08 0.43 7.72
CA SER A 98 -25.11 0.99 8.60
C SER A 98 -26.35 1.47 7.82
N ALA A 99 -26.19 1.76 6.53
CA ALA A 99 -27.24 2.33 5.69
C ALA A 99 -27.23 1.67 4.29
N PRO A 100 -28.04 0.59 4.08
CA PRO A 100 -28.01 -0.23 2.87
C PRO A 100 -28.36 0.51 1.57
N GLN A 101 -28.94 1.70 1.65
CA GLN A 101 -29.23 2.55 0.50
C GLN A 101 -27.97 3.14 -0.16
N PHE A 102 -26.83 3.19 0.56
CA PHE A 102 -25.59 3.77 0.05
C PHE A 102 -24.55 2.73 -0.36
N SER A 103 -24.64 1.54 0.22
CA SER A 103 -23.68 0.47 -0.08
C SER A 103 -24.31 -0.90 0.18
N GLU A 104 -23.71 -1.95 -0.37
CA GLU A 104 -24.20 -3.31 -0.24
C GLU A 104 -23.13 -4.22 0.35
N LEU A 105 -23.53 -4.97 1.39
CA LEU A 105 -22.67 -5.93 2.07
C LEU A 105 -22.19 -7.02 1.10
N GLY A 106 -20.91 -7.35 1.16
CA GLY A 106 -20.30 -8.40 0.35
C GLY A 106 -19.90 -7.96 -1.07
N THR A 107 -20.30 -6.76 -1.50
CA THR A 107 -19.90 -6.24 -2.81
C THR A 107 -18.45 -5.75 -2.79
N ARG A 108 -17.84 -5.72 -3.98
CA ARG A 108 -16.50 -5.15 -4.16
C ARG A 108 -16.57 -3.62 -4.19
N ALA A 109 -15.67 -3.00 -3.44
CA ALA A 109 -15.40 -1.57 -3.53
C ALA A 109 -14.35 -1.33 -4.63
N GLY A 110 -14.79 -1.14 -5.86
CA GLY A 110 -13.92 -0.99 -7.02
C GLY A 110 -13.43 -2.31 -7.63
N SER A 111 -12.47 -2.21 -8.53
CA SER A 111 -11.89 -3.35 -9.25
C SER A 111 -10.71 -3.95 -8.48
N ILE A 112 -10.55 -5.27 -8.59
CA ILE A 112 -9.31 -5.92 -8.16
C ILE A 112 -8.20 -5.45 -9.09
N THR A 113 -7.10 -4.97 -8.51
CA THR A 113 -5.97 -4.43 -9.26
C THR A 113 -4.75 -5.34 -9.10
N HIS A 114 -4.13 -5.67 -10.23
CA HIS A 114 -2.84 -6.36 -10.24
C HIS A 114 -1.76 -5.33 -9.91
N ILE A 115 -1.00 -5.56 -8.86
CA ILE A 115 0.01 -4.63 -8.38
C ILE A 115 1.36 -5.30 -8.19
N ARG A 116 2.40 -4.46 -8.11
CA ARG A 116 3.75 -4.84 -7.74
C ARG A 116 4.35 -3.75 -6.88
N PHE A 117 5.01 -4.12 -5.80
CA PHE A 117 5.81 -3.17 -5.02
C PHE A 117 7.24 -3.16 -5.55
N VAL A 118 7.74 -1.99 -5.88
CA VAL A 118 9.12 -1.78 -6.32
C VAL A 118 9.77 -0.70 -5.46
N GLU A 119 11.05 -0.84 -5.22
CA GLU A 119 11.82 0.21 -4.55
C GLU A 119 12.34 1.20 -5.59
N LYS A 120 12.04 2.48 -5.39
CA LYS A 120 12.56 3.60 -6.18
C LYS A 120 13.11 4.65 -5.24
N ASP A 121 14.39 4.94 -5.33
CA ASP A 121 15.09 5.89 -4.46
C ASP A 121 14.85 5.65 -2.96
N SER A 122 14.14 6.53 -2.30
CA SER A 122 13.81 6.44 -0.86
C SER A 122 12.35 6.05 -0.60
N SER A 123 11.68 5.45 -1.59
CA SER A 123 10.24 5.11 -1.52
C SER A 123 9.97 3.69 -1.99
N ILE A 124 8.93 3.11 -1.43
CA ILE A 124 8.26 1.95 -2.01
C ILE A 124 7.14 2.46 -2.91
N VAL A 125 7.18 2.09 -4.17
CA VAL A 125 6.16 2.43 -5.15
C VAL A 125 5.31 1.21 -5.43
N MET A 126 4.00 1.37 -5.26
CA MET A 126 3.01 0.39 -5.71
C MET A 126 2.66 0.69 -7.16
N GLN A 127 3.03 -0.20 -8.04
CA GLN A 127 2.74 -0.11 -9.46
C GLN A 127 1.48 -0.91 -9.80
N ALA A 128 0.62 -0.35 -10.65
CA ALA A 128 -0.40 -1.12 -11.36
C ALA A 128 0.28 -1.84 -12.52
N VAL A 129 0.20 -3.17 -12.50
CA VAL A 129 0.80 -4.01 -13.54
C VAL A 129 -0.12 -4.05 -14.74
N ASN A 130 0.40 -3.74 -15.91
CA ASN A 130 -0.35 -3.90 -17.14
C ASN A 130 -0.49 -5.39 -17.45
N THR A 131 -1.72 -5.84 -17.58
CA THR A 131 -2.05 -7.24 -17.86
C THR A 131 -2.68 -7.44 -19.24
N GLU A 132 -2.76 -6.42 -20.08
CA GLU A 132 -3.38 -6.49 -21.40
C GLU A 132 -2.50 -7.21 -22.42
N MET A 133 -1.17 -7.08 -22.24
CA MET A 133 -0.20 -7.75 -23.08
C MET A 133 0.20 -9.10 -22.50
N LEU A 134 0.30 -10.12 -23.35
CA LEU A 134 1.00 -11.34 -23.00
C LEU A 134 2.50 -11.06 -23.05
N ASP A 135 3.27 -11.64 -22.11
CA ASP A 135 4.73 -11.47 -22.06
C ASP A 135 5.30 -11.58 -23.47
N ALA A 136 5.88 -10.50 -23.96
CA ALA A 136 6.36 -10.40 -25.31
C ALA A 136 7.42 -11.48 -25.60
N LEU A 137 7.39 -12.01 -26.81
CA LEU A 137 8.56 -12.69 -27.33
C LEU A 137 9.77 -11.75 -27.16
N PRO A 138 10.96 -12.25 -26.82
CA PRO A 138 12.12 -11.41 -26.49
C PRO A 138 12.71 -10.68 -27.71
N THR A 139 11.85 -10.18 -28.59
CA THR A 139 12.25 -9.37 -29.74
C THR A 139 12.39 -7.91 -29.32
N THR A 140 13.22 -7.14 -30.03
CA THR A 140 13.45 -5.72 -29.74
C THR A 140 12.16 -4.90 -29.87
N ASN A 141 11.36 -5.16 -30.89
CA ASN A 141 10.12 -4.43 -31.17
C ASN A 141 9.04 -4.72 -30.11
N ALA A 142 8.93 -5.96 -29.66
CA ALA A 142 7.99 -6.34 -28.61
C ALA A 142 8.34 -5.66 -27.28
N LYS A 143 9.63 -5.60 -26.90
CA LYS A 143 10.08 -4.87 -25.71
C LYS A 143 9.79 -3.36 -25.80
N GLN A 144 10.05 -2.75 -26.96
CA GLN A 144 9.72 -1.33 -27.16
C GLN A 144 8.22 -1.07 -27.08
N ALA A 145 7.38 -1.95 -27.63
CA ALA A 145 5.94 -1.83 -27.54
C ALA A 145 5.45 -1.95 -26.09
N GLU A 146 6.04 -2.84 -25.29
CA GLU A 146 5.77 -2.97 -23.85
C GLU A 146 6.13 -1.67 -23.13
N GLU A 147 7.32 -1.14 -23.33
CA GLU A 147 7.79 0.09 -22.69
C GLU A 147 6.96 1.32 -23.04
N ILE A 148 6.45 1.41 -24.27
CA ILE A 148 5.71 2.58 -24.75
C ILE A 148 4.21 2.47 -24.46
N ASN A 149 3.59 1.31 -24.77
CA ASN A 149 2.14 1.17 -24.79
C ASN A 149 1.57 0.37 -23.62
N TYR A 150 2.35 -0.54 -23.04
CA TYR A 150 1.89 -1.52 -22.04
C TYR A 150 2.69 -1.46 -20.75
N ARG A 151 3.35 -0.35 -20.48
CA ARG A 151 4.15 -0.17 -19.26
C ARG A 151 3.33 -0.24 -17.99
N ASN A 152 3.94 -0.72 -16.93
CA ASN A 152 3.39 -0.61 -15.59
C ASN A 152 3.32 0.86 -15.16
N LEU A 153 2.27 1.23 -14.45
CA LEU A 153 2.05 2.61 -14.01
C LEU A 153 2.25 2.74 -12.51
N ASP A 154 2.98 3.77 -12.10
CA ASP A 154 3.10 4.12 -10.69
C ASP A 154 1.73 4.55 -10.15
N PHE A 155 1.23 3.78 -9.18
CA PHE A 155 -0.10 3.92 -8.63
C PHE A 155 -0.10 4.70 -7.33
N PHE A 156 0.83 4.35 -6.42
CA PHE A 156 1.07 5.03 -5.16
C PHE A 156 2.56 4.99 -4.80
N SER A 157 3.01 6.01 -4.05
CA SER A 157 4.38 6.06 -3.52
C SER A 157 4.34 6.26 -2.01
N PHE A 158 5.13 5.47 -1.30
CA PHE A 158 5.21 5.45 0.16
C PHE A 158 6.65 5.70 0.60
N PRO A 159 6.93 6.78 1.34
CA PRO A 159 8.27 7.03 1.87
C PRO A 159 8.73 5.92 2.81
N ILE A 160 9.93 5.40 2.61
CA ILE A 160 10.54 4.42 3.51
C ILE A 160 10.80 5.09 4.86
N LYS A 161 10.34 4.48 5.94
CA LYS A 161 10.53 4.97 7.31
C LYS A 161 11.74 4.34 7.98
N ALA A 162 11.95 3.06 7.78
CA ALA A 162 13.07 2.33 8.35
C ALA A 162 13.31 1.01 7.61
N ARG A 163 14.45 0.39 7.90
CA ARG A 163 14.76 -0.98 7.47
C ARG A 163 15.03 -1.84 8.70
N ASN A 164 14.49 -3.02 8.68
CA ASN A 164 14.78 -4.04 9.67
C ASN A 164 16.18 -4.61 9.41
N LYS A 165 17.13 -4.32 10.30
CA LYS A 165 18.52 -4.78 10.14
C LYS A 165 18.71 -6.29 10.20
N LYS A 166 17.76 -7.01 10.81
CA LYS A 166 17.83 -8.48 10.97
C LYS A 166 17.30 -9.21 9.74
N THR A 167 16.21 -8.70 9.15
CA THR A 167 15.49 -9.38 8.04
C THR A 167 15.69 -8.70 6.70
N GLY A 168 16.20 -7.45 6.68
CA GLY A 168 16.24 -6.60 5.49
C GLY A 168 14.86 -6.02 5.12
N GLY A 169 13.82 -6.29 5.90
CA GLY A 169 12.46 -5.82 5.65
C GLY A 169 12.37 -4.29 5.59
N ILE A 170 11.56 -3.79 4.68
CA ILE A 170 11.37 -2.36 4.44
C ILE A 170 10.06 -1.91 5.06
N LEU A 171 10.16 -1.04 6.07
CA LEU A 171 9.01 -0.45 6.76
C LEU A 171 8.64 0.89 6.13
N PHE A 172 7.38 1.04 5.72
CA PHE A 172 6.84 2.28 5.18
C PHE A 172 5.45 2.61 5.73
N ASP A 173 5.04 3.86 5.58
CA ASP A 173 3.76 4.38 6.03
C ASP A 173 2.73 4.30 4.91
N ALA A 174 1.76 3.41 5.04
CA ALA A 174 0.69 3.19 4.09
C ALA A 174 -0.63 3.91 4.45
N SER A 175 -0.62 4.77 5.46
CA SER A 175 -1.82 5.49 5.93
C SER A 175 -2.49 6.30 4.82
N SER A 176 -1.70 6.92 3.94
CA SER A 176 -2.22 7.72 2.83
C SER A 176 -3.07 6.92 1.84
N PHE A 177 -2.84 5.61 1.74
CA PHE A 177 -3.59 4.72 0.88
C PHE A 177 -4.83 4.16 1.60
N PHE A 178 -4.66 3.66 2.82
CA PHE A 178 -5.72 2.96 3.52
C PHE A 178 -6.67 3.88 4.31
N LEU A 179 -6.12 4.94 4.93
CA LEU A 179 -6.86 5.82 5.86
C LEU A 179 -7.37 7.11 5.22
N ARG A 180 -7.50 7.13 3.89
CA ARG A 180 -8.06 8.27 3.15
C ARG A 180 -9.07 7.80 2.13
N GLU A 181 -9.84 8.73 1.60
CA GLU A 181 -10.73 8.44 0.48
C GLU A 181 -9.93 8.05 -0.75
N SER A 182 -10.41 7.02 -1.44
CA SER A 182 -9.78 6.52 -2.65
C SER A 182 -10.79 6.40 -3.77
N LYS A 183 -10.51 7.04 -4.88
CA LYS A 183 -11.30 6.89 -6.11
C LYS A 183 -11.24 5.47 -6.69
N TYR A 184 -10.22 4.71 -6.33
CA TYR A 184 -10.02 3.34 -6.82
C TYR A 184 -10.84 2.31 -6.04
N PHE A 185 -11.19 2.63 -4.78
CA PHE A 185 -11.96 1.77 -3.91
C PHE A 185 -13.13 2.53 -3.30
N PRO A 186 -14.10 2.97 -4.14
CA PRO A 186 -15.27 3.71 -3.66
C PRO A 186 -16.14 2.79 -2.81
N VAL A 187 -16.48 3.24 -1.61
CA VAL A 187 -17.31 2.45 -0.69
C VAL A 187 -18.80 2.79 -0.80
N ILE A 188 -19.14 3.95 -1.34
CA ILE A 188 -20.50 4.28 -1.72
C ILE A 188 -20.74 3.64 -3.09
N THR A 189 -21.25 2.42 -3.07
CA THR A 189 -21.39 1.58 -4.28
C THR A 189 -22.79 1.57 -4.86
N LYS A 190 -23.76 2.05 -4.09
CA LYS A 190 -25.18 2.02 -4.45
C LYS A 190 -25.71 3.45 -4.54
N VAL A 191 -26.03 3.86 -5.74
CA VAL A 191 -26.78 5.10 -6.00
C VAL A 191 -28.03 4.71 -6.73
N ALA A 192 -29.17 4.85 -6.07
CA ALA A 192 -30.45 4.43 -6.65
C ALA A 192 -31.09 5.55 -7.48
N GLY A 193 -31.26 5.31 -8.79
CA GLY A 193 -32.12 6.14 -9.66
C GLY A 193 -31.56 7.55 -9.90
N PRO A 194 -32.44 8.57 -9.94
CA PRO A 194 -32.08 9.94 -10.31
C PRO A 194 -31.44 10.73 -9.14
N TYR A 195 -30.78 10.06 -8.22
CA TYR A 195 -30.16 10.70 -7.06
C TYR A 195 -28.66 10.78 -7.21
N ARG A 196 -28.11 11.90 -6.75
CA ARG A 196 -26.70 12.11 -6.55
C ARG A 196 -26.40 11.98 -5.06
N VAL A 197 -25.34 11.26 -4.73
CA VAL A 197 -24.84 11.13 -3.36
C VAL A 197 -23.48 11.80 -3.28
N ASP A 198 -23.38 12.76 -2.38
CA ASP A 198 -22.13 13.37 -1.95
C ASP A 198 -21.81 12.80 -0.56
N ALA A 199 -20.64 12.25 -0.38
CA ALA A 199 -20.21 11.60 0.86
C ALA A 199 -18.85 12.13 1.29
N ASP A 200 -18.81 12.73 2.47
CA ASP A 200 -17.60 13.28 3.07
C ASP A 200 -17.07 12.32 4.11
N LEU A 201 -15.90 11.74 3.82
CA LEU A 201 -15.18 10.89 4.77
C LEU A 201 -14.74 11.74 5.97
N ARG A 202 -14.92 11.18 7.16
CA ARG A 202 -14.40 11.73 8.42
C ARG A 202 -13.14 10.98 8.82
N PRO A 203 -11.94 11.47 8.44
CA PRO A 203 -10.68 10.74 8.68
C PRO A 203 -10.41 10.46 10.16
N GLU A 204 -10.82 11.38 11.04
CA GLU A 204 -10.69 11.27 12.50
C GLU A 204 -11.53 10.14 13.11
N TRP A 205 -12.50 9.63 12.36
CA TRP A 205 -13.37 8.53 12.78
C TRP A 205 -13.10 7.22 12.06
N ILE A 206 -12.02 7.15 11.28
CA ILE A 206 -11.58 5.88 10.69
C ILE A 206 -11.00 5.01 11.80
N LYS A 207 -11.46 3.78 11.86
CA LYS A 207 -10.99 2.80 12.84
C LYS A 207 -10.54 1.55 12.12
N VAL A 208 -9.25 1.25 12.19
CA VAL A 208 -8.75 -0.08 11.79
C VAL A 208 -9.21 -1.08 12.85
N THR A 209 -10.02 -2.04 12.45
CA THR A 209 -10.66 -2.99 13.37
C THR A 209 -9.91 -4.31 13.45
N GLU A 210 -9.26 -4.71 12.36
CA GLU A 210 -8.56 -5.99 12.31
C GLU A 210 -7.39 -5.93 11.32
N LEU A 211 -6.29 -6.57 11.70
CA LEU A 211 -5.13 -6.86 10.84
C LEU A 211 -4.92 -8.36 10.83
N LYS A 212 -4.74 -8.94 9.64
CA LYS A 212 -4.35 -10.34 9.47
C LYS A 212 -3.26 -10.46 8.42
N ALA A 213 -2.31 -11.35 8.68
CA ALA A 213 -1.25 -11.70 7.72
C ALA A 213 -1.08 -13.22 7.73
N PHE A 214 -1.10 -13.79 6.55
CA PHE A 214 -0.99 -15.22 6.29
C PHE A 214 0.19 -15.48 5.36
N GLU A 215 0.37 -16.70 4.93
CA GLU A 215 1.46 -17.08 4.03
C GLU A 215 1.42 -16.35 2.69
N ASN A 216 0.25 -16.26 2.06
CA ASN A 216 0.08 -15.70 0.72
C ASN A 216 -0.94 -14.56 0.66
N ASN A 217 -1.51 -14.13 1.78
CA ASN A 217 -2.42 -13.00 1.79
C ASN A 217 -2.35 -12.22 3.10
N ALA A 218 -2.79 -10.96 3.04
CA ALA A 218 -2.93 -10.09 4.19
C ALA A 218 -4.21 -9.27 4.07
N CYS A 219 -4.85 -9.02 5.22
CA CYS A 219 -6.09 -8.28 5.30
C CYS A 219 -5.98 -7.11 6.26
N VAL A 220 -6.53 -5.98 5.83
CA VAL A 220 -6.74 -4.79 6.66
C VAL A 220 -8.24 -4.51 6.67
N LYS A 221 -8.89 -4.70 7.81
CA LYS A 221 -10.30 -4.38 7.98
C LYS A 221 -10.43 -3.08 8.76
N MET A 222 -11.30 -2.20 8.29
CA MET A 222 -11.52 -0.91 8.90
C MET A 222 -12.98 -0.48 8.79
N GLU A 223 -13.37 0.38 9.68
CA GLU A 223 -14.62 1.10 9.67
C GLU A 223 -14.36 2.54 9.22
N ARG A 224 -15.08 3.00 8.20
CA ARG A 224 -15.03 4.35 7.66
C ARG A 224 -16.35 5.04 7.91
N ASN A 225 -16.29 6.26 8.41
CA ASN A 225 -17.47 7.03 8.74
C ASN A 225 -17.59 8.23 7.81
N TYR A 226 -18.78 8.43 7.31
CA TYR A 226 -19.12 9.45 6.33
C TYR A 226 -20.26 10.32 6.83
N VAL A 227 -20.31 11.56 6.37
CA VAL A 227 -21.52 12.38 6.37
C VAL A 227 -22.01 12.45 4.94
N THR A 228 -23.24 12.02 4.69
CA THR A 228 -23.80 11.89 3.35
C THR A 228 -24.93 12.87 3.11
N ASN A 229 -24.98 13.40 1.89
CA ASN A 229 -26.08 14.18 1.36
C ASN A 229 -26.58 13.49 0.09
N MET A 230 -27.89 13.38 -0.06
CA MET A 230 -28.51 12.84 -1.26
C MET A 230 -29.48 13.87 -1.84
N SER A 231 -29.31 14.19 -3.11
CA SER A 231 -30.15 15.12 -3.83
C SER A 231 -30.70 14.51 -5.12
N GLY A 232 -31.93 14.86 -5.47
CA GLY A 232 -32.49 14.49 -6.78
C GLY A 232 -31.93 15.33 -7.90
N ASN A 233 -32.15 14.90 -9.16
CA ASN A 233 -31.68 15.62 -10.36
C ASN A 233 -32.25 17.05 -10.49
N SER A 234 -33.38 17.35 -9.84
CA SER A 234 -33.97 18.70 -9.74
C SER A 234 -33.32 19.57 -8.66
N GLY A 235 -32.29 19.08 -7.97
CA GLY A 235 -31.62 19.80 -6.88
C GLY A 235 -32.35 19.70 -5.54
N ASN A 236 -33.50 19.04 -5.46
CA ASN A 236 -34.20 18.83 -4.20
C ASN A 236 -33.38 17.90 -3.29
N VAL A 237 -33.10 18.36 -2.07
CA VAL A 237 -32.38 17.57 -1.06
C VAL A 237 -33.33 16.51 -0.50
N ALA A 238 -32.99 15.25 -0.70
CA ALA A 238 -33.75 14.11 -0.15
C ALA A 238 -33.22 13.69 1.24
N ILE A 239 -31.90 13.75 1.43
CA ILE A 239 -31.23 13.44 2.71
C ILE A 239 -30.13 14.48 2.90
N SER A 240 -29.98 14.99 4.11
CA SER A 240 -28.92 15.94 4.47
C SER A 240 -28.23 15.54 5.76
N ASN A 241 -26.88 15.65 5.75
CA ASN A 241 -26.03 15.39 6.92
C ASN A 241 -26.27 14.03 7.60
N TYR A 242 -26.54 13.01 6.80
CA TYR A 242 -26.83 11.68 7.33
C TYR A 242 -25.55 10.91 7.62
N PRO A 243 -25.31 10.45 8.85
CA PRO A 243 -24.12 9.70 9.20
C PRO A 243 -24.22 8.27 8.67
N VAL A 244 -23.17 7.80 8.02
CA VAL A 244 -23.06 6.44 7.46
C VAL A 244 -21.74 5.82 7.91
N SER A 245 -21.81 4.62 8.46
CA SER A 245 -20.64 3.80 8.77
C SER A 245 -20.56 2.62 7.80
N ILE A 246 -19.41 2.45 7.16
CA ILE A 246 -19.15 1.39 6.20
C ILE A 246 -17.86 0.67 6.58
N GLY A 247 -17.98 -0.64 6.84
CA GLY A 247 -16.82 -1.50 7.02
C GLY A 247 -16.23 -1.89 5.67
N VAL A 248 -14.92 -1.78 5.54
CA VAL A 248 -14.16 -2.15 4.34
C VAL A 248 -13.05 -3.10 4.73
N GLN A 249 -12.91 -4.18 3.98
CA GLN A 249 -11.79 -5.10 4.10
C GLN A 249 -10.95 -5.04 2.84
N PHE A 250 -9.74 -4.53 2.97
CA PHE A 250 -8.71 -4.64 1.94
C PHE A 250 -8.02 -5.99 2.06
N THR A 251 -7.80 -6.62 0.93
CA THR A 251 -7.06 -7.88 0.84
C THR A 251 -5.94 -7.75 -0.18
N LEU A 252 -4.72 -8.07 0.24
CA LEU A 252 -3.57 -8.26 -0.64
C LEU A 252 -3.33 -9.76 -0.78
N THR A 253 -3.18 -10.23 -2.00
CA THR A 253 -2.93 -11.65 -2.29
C THR A 253 -1.68 -11.78 -3.15
N LEU A 254 -0.70 -12.54 -2.68
CA LEU A 254 0.50 -12.85 -3.43
C LEU A 254 0.17 -13.84 -4.55
N LEU A 255 0.56 -13.53 -5.78
CA LEU A 255 0.37 -14.43 -6.90
C LEU A 255 1.48 -15.50 -6.93
N PRO A 256 1.17 -16.73 -7.34
CA PRO A 256 2.17 -17.78 -7.48
C PRO A 256 3.21 -17.42 -8.54
N GLU A 257 4.46 -17.82 -8.31
CA GLU A 257 5.54 -17.66 -9.31
C GLU A 257 5.36 -18.64 -10.46
N ASP A 258 4.95 -19.86 -10.13
CA ASP A 258 4.63 -20.87 -11.13
C ASP A 258 3.26 -20.55 -11.75
N LYS A 259 3.30 -19.96 -12.94
CA LYS A 259 2.11 -19.54 -13.68
C LYS A 259 1.53 -20.72 -14.45
N MET A 260 0.21 -20.81 -14.48
CA MET A 260 -0.48 -21.76 -15.36
C MET A 260 -0.19 -21.43 -16.83
N ILE A 261 0.03 -22.46 -17.65
CA ILE A 261 0.18 -22.28 -19.09
C ILE A 261 -1.15 -21.77 -19.65
N PRO A 262 -1.14 -20.58 -20.35
CA PRO A 262 -2.34 -20.04 -20.95
C PRO A 262 -2.96 -21.01 -21.97
N ARG A 263 -4.28 -21.08 -22.02
CA ARG A 263 -5.01 -21.90 -23.00
C ARG A 263 -5.88 -21.01 -23.88
N LEU A 264 -5.67 -21.11 -25.18
CA LEU A 264 -6.45 -20.36 -26.17
C LEU A 264 -7.92 -20.74 -26.11
N SER A 265 -8.78 -19.78 -26.38
CA SER A 265 -10.22 -20.01 -26.54
C SER A 265 -10.50 -20.83 -27.80
N ASP A 266 -11.59 -21.58 -27.75
CA ASP A 266 -12.14 -22.29 -28.90
C ASP A 266 -13.61 -21.94 -29.03
N THR A 267 -14.01 -21.44 -30.20
CA THR A 267 -15.38 -20.97 -30.45
C THR A 267 -16.43 -22.07 -30.33
N ARG A 268 -16.05 -23.33 -30.37
CA ARG A 268 -16.94 -24.50 -30.19
C ARG A 268 -17.34 -24.72 -28.74
N VAL A 269 -16.63 -24.10 -27.80
CA VAL A 269 -16.89 -24.27 -26.37
C VAL A 269 -17.02 -22.93 -25.70
N GLY A 270 -18.10 -22.70 -24.96
CA GLY A 270 -18.33 -21.46 -24.22
C GLY A 270 -17.54 -21.44 -22.92
N TYR A 271 -16.68 -20.43 -22.76
CA TYR A 271 -15.93 -20.13 -21.54
C TYR A 271 -16.02 -18.64 -21.23
N PHE A 272 -15.76 -18.26 -19.98
CA PHE A 272 -15.38 -16.88 -19.67
C PHE A 272 -13.96 -16.65 -20.19
N LEU A 273 -13.75 -15.53 -20.87
CA LEU A 273 -12.53 -15.24 -21.61
C LEU A 273 -11.80 -14.04 -21.02
N THR A 274 -10.48 -14.07 -21.09
CA THR A 274 -9.62 -12.91 -20.85
C THR A 274 -8.92 -12.56 -22.17
N PRO A 275 -9.23 -11.39 -22.77
CA PRO A 275 -8.54 -10.94 -23.97
C PRO A 275 -7.11 -10.51 -23.64
N LYS A 276 -6.19 -10.74 -24.56
CA LYS A 276 -4.79 -10.32 -24.49
C LYS A 276 -4.31 -9.84 -25.85
N SER A 277 -3.34 -8.94 -25.82
CA SER A 277 -2.59 -8.52 -27.01
C SER A 277 -1.26 -9.26 -27.03
N ILE A 278 -0.93 -9.82 -28.18
CA ILE A 278 0.38 -10.42 -28.47
C ILE A 278 1.07 -9.50 -29.46
N VAL A 279 2.24 -8.99 -29.09
CA VAL A 279 3.02 -8.11 -29.96
C VAL A 279 4.10 -8.94 -30.65
N ASN A 280 3.99 -9.01 -31.97
CA ASN A 280 4.99 -9.59 -32.87
C ASN A 280 5.81 -8.48 -33.55
N ASP A 281 6.87 -8.85 -34.24
CA ASP A 281 7.71 -7.87 -34.96
C ASP A 281 6.95 -7.04 -36.01
N SER A 282 5.85 -7.56 -36.52
CA SER A 282 5.14 -6.97 -37.65
C SER A 282 3.72 -6.48 -37.33
N LEU A 283 3.10 -7.00 -36.24
CA LEU A 283 1.71 -6.69 -35.93
C LEU A 283 1.37 -6.95 -34.46
N ILE A 284 0.24 -6.40 -34.04
CA ILE A 284 -0.40 -6.70 -32.76
C ILE A 284 -1.56 -7.66 -33.05
N GLU A 285 -1.50 -8.84 -32.48
CA GLU A 285 -2.57 -9.82 -32.54
C GLU A 285 -3.41 -9.76 -31.25
N HIS A 286 -4.72 -9.77 -31.42
CA HIS A 286 -5.63 -9.90 -30.29
C HIS A 286 -6.11 -11.33 -30.18
N THR A 287 -5.91 -11.93 -29.01
CA THR A 287 -6.35 -13.29 -28.74
C THR A 287 -7.10 -13.35 -27.42
N SER A 288 -7.79 -14.46 -27.17
CA SER A 288 -8.51 -14.66 -25.93
C SER A 288 -8.12 -16.01 -25.31
N PHE A 289 -7.94 -15.95 -24.00
CA PHE A 289 -7.62 -17.14 -23.19
C PHE A 289 -8.81 -17.49 -22.31
N ILE A 290 -9.03 -18.79 -22.11
CA ILE A 290 -10.08 -19.27 -21.22
C ILE A 290 -9.72 -19.03 -19.77
N ASN A 291 -10.70 -18.55 -18.99
CA ASN A 291 -10.57 -18.49 -17.54
C ASN A 291 -10.81 -19.88 -16.96
N ARG A 292 -9.88 -20.34 -16.13
CA ARG A 292 -9.96 -21.65 -15.50
C ARG A 292 -9.38 -21.64 -14.11
N TRP A 293 -9.88 -22.49 -13.25
CA TRP A 293 -9.35 -22.70 -11.94
C TRP A 293 -8.08 -23.54 -12.00
N ARG A 294 -7.10 -23.25 -11.16
CA ARG A 294 -5.98 -24.12 -10.88
C ARG A 294 -6.44 -25.09 -9.79
N VAL A 295 -6.83 -26.28 -10.21
CA VAL A 295 -7.26 -27.35 -9.30
C VAL A 295 -6.16 -28.40 -9.28
N GLU A 296 -5.49 -28.54 -8.15
CA GLU A 296 -4.41 -29.48 -7.94
C GLU A 296 -4.75 -30.35 -6.73
N PRO A 297 -4.38 -31.66 -6.73
CA PRO A 297 -4.56 -32.47 -5.54
C PRO A 297 -3.62 -31.99 -4.43
N LYS A 298 -4.09 -32.00 -3.19
CA LYS A 298 -3.29 -31.61 -2.01
C LYS A 298 -2.08 -32.53 -1.83
N ASP A 299 -2.25 -33.83 -2.17
CA ASP A 299 -1.20 -34.81 -2.20
C ASP A 299 -1.15 -35.45 -3.61
N PRO A 300 -0.28 -34.94 -4.50
CA PRO A 300 -0.16 -35.46 -5.87
C PRO A 300 0.27 -36.91 -5.92
N GLU A 301 1.15 -37.36 -5.02
CA GLU A 301 1.62 -38.76 -5.01
C GLU A 301 0.49 -39.73 -4.67
N ALA A 302 -0.30 -39.43 -3.66
CA ALA A 302 -1.46 -40.19 -3.29
C ALA A 302 -2.51 -40.22 -4.42
N TYR A 303 -2.75 -39.07 -5.06
CA TYR A 303 -3.67 -38.95 -6.17
C TYR A 303 -3.24 -39.80 -7.37
N PHE A 304 -1.99 -39.72 -7.79
CA PHE A 304 -1.46 -40.53 -8.90
C PHE A 304 -1.37 -42.03 -8.54
N ALA A 305 -1.26 -42.38 -7.26
CA ALA A 305 -1.35 -43.77 -6.78
C ALA A 305 -2.80 -44.29 -6.67
N GLY A 306 -3.80 -43.51 -7.14
CA GLY A 306 -5.21 -43.87 -7.09
C GLY A 306 -5.86 -43.77 -5.72
N LYS A 307 -5.22 -43.08 -4.75
CA LYS A 307 -5.80 -42.83 -3.44
C LYS A 307 -6.60 -41.49 -3.49
N LEU A 308 -7.65 -41.44 -2.67
CA LEU A 308 -8.39 -40.19 -2.50
C LEU A 308 -7.47 -39.15 -1.89
N SER A 309 -7.40 -37.95 -2.53
CA SER A 309 -6.72 -36.80 -2.04
C SER A 309 -7.71 -35.63 -2.02
N ASP A 310 -7.72 -34.88 -0.94
CA ASP A 310 -8.52 -33.65 -0.88
C ASP A 310 -8.06 -32.67 -1.94
N PRO A 311 -8.98 -31.94 -2.58
CA PRO A 311 -8.60 -30.82 -3.44
C PRO A 311 -7.99 -29.70 -2.58
N VAL A 312 -7.18 -28.87 -3.20
CA VAL A 312 -6.59 -27.68 -2.56
C VAL A 312 -7.66 -26.64 -2.28
#